data_363c60a695dd11923dbfc9b12d32f94d
#
_entry.id   363c60a695dd11923dbfc9b12d32f94d
#
_cell.length_a   1.000
_cell.length_b   1.000
_cell.length_c   1.000
_cell.angle_alpha   90.00
_cell.angle_beta   90.00
_cell.angle_gamma   90.00
#
_symmetry.space_group_name_H-M   'P 1'
#
loop_
_entity.id
_entity.type
_entity.pdbx_description
1 polymer ?
#
loop_
_entity_poly.entity_id
_entity_poly.type
_entity_poly.pdbx_seq_one_letter_code
_entity_poly.pdbx_strand_id
1 'polypeptide(L)'
;MLSLQHTRRDFLRSSVGLAGLTLPTFLKAQAVSKPRRRKAKACIVIYTWGGMSHYESFDPKPEAPVDIRGEFKPIKTATPGIQFCEHIPLLAKHSNKLAIVRSVHHNNGAHSGAVYLNMTGHHPEGQIKAKGRKNWPSITSVISHFHRPIAGVPGAVRMPYSMYDNGRQMAGEGAGWLGAKYDPILMRTPAGEPYGGVSRYDDPALNLKLNLEKERISDRLTLLEQLDQSLGQKVGDSTAYEKLDHYRQMAADMLLGSPVREAYDLELEDQRIRDMYGDHIGGQSLLLARRLVEAGVPVVQAVCSAGDLAGGGGDNWDTHRNHFPKMKNRLLPVFDRAVSALLTDLEMRGMLDETLVVFLTDFGRTPKVN
;
A
#
# COMPACT_ATOMS: atom_id res chain seq x y z
N MET A 1 21.09 19.16 -46.53
CA MET A 1 19.87 19.83 -46.04
C MET A 1 18.73 19.43 -46.95
N LEU A 2 17.97 18.42 -46.63
CA LEU A 2 16.75 18.04 -47.34
C LEU A 2 15.58 18.70 -46.63
N SER A 3 15.01 19.75 -47.24
CA SER A 3 13.77 20.39 -46.74
C SER A 3 12.58 19.51 -47.14
N LEU A 4 12.00 18.80 -46.20
CA LEU A 4 10.71 18.15 -46.34
C LEU A 4 9.63 19.22 -46.38
N GLN A 5 9.23 19.68 -47.55
CA GLN A 5 8.04 20.51 -47.74
C GLN A 5 6.81 19.60 -47.61
N HIS A 6 6.20 19.60 -46.42
CA HIS A 6 4.88 18.96 -46.24
C HIS A 6 3.82 19.79 -46.99
N THR A 7 3.17 19.20 -47.97
CA THR A 7 2.07 19.83 -48.70
C THR A 7 0.76 19.75 -47.90
N ARG A 8 -0.16 20.69 -48.15
CA ARG A 8 -1.53 20.63 -47.55
C ARG A 8 -2.22 19.29 -47.79
N ARG A 9 -1.87 18.59 -48.87
CA ARG A 9 -2.37 17.26 -49.21
C ARG A 9 -1.86 16.16 -48.29
N ASP A 10 -0.60 16.27 -47.82
CA ASP A 10 0.00 15.31 -46.91
C ASP A 10 -0.55 15.50 -45.49
N PHE A 11 -0.85 16.74 -45.12
CA PHE A 11 -1.55 17.06 -43.87
C PHE A 11 -2.97 16.48 -43.87
N LEU A 12 -3.72 16.62 -44.97
CA LEU A 12 -5.06 16.06 -45.10
C LEU A 12 -5.06 14.52 -45.15
N ARG A 13 -4.07 13.89 -45.76
CA ARG A 13 -3.91 12.44 -45.71
C ARG A 13 -3.58 11.90 -44.33
N SER A 14 -2.76 12.61 -43.56
CA SER A 14 -2.42 12.28 -42.18
C SER A 14 -3.63 12.46 -41.27
N SER A 15 -4.45 13.50 -41.50
CA SER A 15 -5.66 13.75 -40.70
C SER A 15 -6.80 12.75 -41.01
N VAL A 16 -6.90 12.23 -42.20
CA VAL A 16 -7.85 11.13 -42.55
C VAL A 16 -7.44 9.83 -41.85
N GLY A 17 -6.13 9.57 -41.71
CA GLY A 17 -5.63 8.43 -40.91
C GLY A 17 -5.96 8.54 -39.43
N LEU A 18 -5.94 9.78 -38.86
CA LEU A 18 -6.32 10.05 -37.50
C LEU A 18 -7.84 10.08 -37.25
N ALA A 19 -8.65 10.42 -38.27
CA ALA A 19 -10.11 10.40 -38.17
C ALA A 19 -10.69 8.97 -38.04
N GLY A 20 -9.93 7.93 -38.37
CA GLY A 20 -10.25 6.54 -38.06
C GLY A 20 -10.12 6.15 -36.59
N LEU A 21 -9.42 6.97 -35.77
CA LEU A 21 -9.21 6.77 -34.34
C LEU A 21 -10.21 7.58 -33.51
N THR A 22 -11.50 7.46 -33.81
CA THR A 22 -12.54 8.05 -33.00
C THR A 22 -12.70 7.26 -31.68
N LEU A 23 -13.13 7.94 -30.60
CA LEU A 23 -13.43 7.27 -29.34
C LEU A 23 -14.32 6.03 -29.49
N PRO A 24 -15.39 6.04 -30.33
CA PRO A 24 -16.17 4.83 -30.62
C PRO A 24 -15.37 3.70 -31.27
N THR A 25 -14.44 4.01 -32.18
CA THR A 25 -13.58 3.01 -32.82
C THR A 25 -12.57 2.44 -31.82
N PHE A 26 -12.01 3.28 -30.95
CA PHE A 26 -11.14 2.84 -29.86
C PHE A 26 -11.89 1.96 -28.86
N LEU A 27 -13.10 2.34 -28.45
CA LEU A 27 -13.93 1.56 -27.54
C LEU A 27 -14.38 0.24 -28.18
N LYS A 28 -14.71 0.22 -29.50
CA LYS A 28 -14.97 -1.02 -30.23
C LYS A 28 -13.74 -1.91 -30.32
N ALA A 29 -12.56 -1.36 -30.58
CA ALA A 29 -11.30 -2.11 -30.58
C ALA A 29 -10.98 -2.69 -29.21
N GLN A 30 -11.26 -1.98 -28.13
CA GLN A 30 -11.17 -2.52 -26.76
C GLN A 30 -12.19 -3.62 -26.49
N ALA A 31 -13.41 -3.51 -26.97
CA ALA A 31 -14.45 -4.52 -26.78
C ALA A 31 -14.19 -5.81 -27.57
N VAL A 32 -13.49 -5.72 -28.72
CA VAL A 32 -13.10 -6.88 -29.56
C VAL A 32 -11.77 -7.47 -29.12
N SER A 33 -10.93 -6.72 -28.39
CA SER A 33 -9.73 -7.30 -27.80
C SER A 33 -10.16 -8.34 -26.76
N LYS A 34 -9.74 -9.60 -26.98
CA LYS A 34 -9.90 -10.67 -25.96
C LYS A 34 -9.49 -10.08 -24.60
N PRO A 35 -10.27 -10.29 -23.53
CA PRO A 35 -9.93 -9.75 -22.24
C PRO A 35 -8.48 -10.13 -21.93
N ARG A 36 -7.61 -9.13 -21.82
CA ARG A 36 -6.22 -9.34 -21.43
C ARG A 36 -6.27 -10.14 -20.14
N ARG A 37 -5.72 -11.36 -20.17
CA ARG A 37 -5.64 -12.20 -18.98
C ARG A 37 -5.12 -11.33 -17.85
N ARG A 38 -5.91 -11.18 -16.79
CA ARG A 38 -5.51 -10.41 -15.60
C ARG A 38 -4.18 -10.98 -15.13
N LYS A 39 -3.11 -10.22 -15.25
CA LYS A 39 -1.78 -10.70 -14.84
C LYS A 39 -1.63 -10.62 -13.32
N ALA A 40 -2.04 -9.50 -12.71
CA ALA A 40 -1.93 -9.33 -11.27
C ALA A 40 -3.01 -10.13 -10.53
N LYS A 41 -2.58 -11.01 -9.65
CA LYS A 41 -3.42 -11.78 -8.72
C LYS A 41 -3.49 -11.12 -7.34
N ALA A 42 -2.48 -10.31 -7.00
CA ALA A 42 -2.39 -9.62 -5.73
C ALA A 42 -1.81 -8.21 -5.90
N CYS A 43 -2.00 -7.38 -4.87
CA CYS A 43 -1.49 -6.02 -4.83
C CYS A 43 -0.84 -5.73 -3.47
N ILE A 44 0.34 -5.13 -3.48
CA ILE A 44 0.98 -4.55 -2.29
C ILE A 44 1.01 -3.04 -2.47
N VAL A 45 0.32 -2.31 -1.61
CA VAL A 45 0.32 -0.84 -1.59
C VAL A 45 1.30 -0.36 -0.53
N ILE A 46 2.40 0.22 -0.95
CA ILE A 46 3.40 0.86 -0.08
C ILE A 46 3.02 2.32 0.06
N TYR A 47 2.68 2.74 1.28
CA TYR A 47 2.28 4.10 1.56
C TYR A 47 3.30 4.83 2.43
N THR A 48 3.82 5.94 1.95
CA THR A 48 4.78 6.81 2.66
C THR A 48 4.10 8.13 3.01
N TRP A 49 3.21 8.13 4.01
CA TRP A 49 2.51 9.34 4.39
C TRP A 49 3.46 10.39 5.01
N GLY A 50 3.13 11.64 4.80
CA GLY A 50 3.93 12.78 5.24
C GLY A 50 4.60 13.54 4.09
N GLY A 51 4.29 13.20 2.84
CA GLY A 51 4.79 13.92 1.68
C GLY A 51 6.25 13.59 1.37
N MET A 52 6.57 12.31 1.11
CA MET A 52 7.90 11.92 0.63
C MET A 52 8.29 12.77 -0.59
N SER A 53 9.43 13.43 -0.49
CA SER A 53 9.88 14.31 -1.57
C SER A 53 10.28 13.54 -2.83
N HIS A 54 9.73 13.94 -3.95
CA HIS A 54 10.10 13.40 -5.25
C HIS A 54 11.48 13.91 -5.71
N TYR A 55 11.88 15.12 -5.29
CA TYR A 55 13.19 15.70 -5.62
C TYR A 55 14.33 14.90 -5.03
N GLU A 56 14.19 14.47 -3.78
CA GLU A 56 15.19 13.68 -3.06
C GLU A 56 15.00 12.17 -3.25
N SER A 57 14.17 11.74 -4.24
CA SER A 57 13.94 10.32 -4.51
C SER A 57 13.95 9.98 -6.00
N PHE A 58 12.79 9.91 -6.64
CA PHE A 58 12.63 9.36 -7.99
C PHE A 58 12.70 10.39 -9.13
N ASP A 59 12.69 11.68 -8.79
CA ASP A 59 12.65 12.75 -9.80
C ASP A 59 13.58 13.93 -9.45
N PRO A 60 14.88 13.69 -9.26
CA PRO A 60 15.84 14.76 -9.05
C PRO A 60 15.85 15.69 -10.26
N LYS A 61 16.01 16.99 -10.01
CA LYS A 61 16.02 18.03 -11.02
C LYS A 61 17.44 18.62 -11.14
N PRO A 62 18.43 17.89 -11.72
CA PRO A 62 19.83 18.28 -11.67
C PRO A 62 20.11 19.65 -12.29
N GLU A 63 19.33 20.05 -13.30
CA GLU A 63 19.46 21.34 -13.99
C GLU A 63 18.73 22.50 -13.30
N ALA A 64 17.96 22.21 -12.24
CA ALA A 64 17.26 23.23 -11.49
C ALA A 64 18.22 24.02 -10.57
N PRO A 65 17.89 25.28 -10.20
CA PRO A 65 18.64 26.03 -9.19
C PRO A 65 18.75 25.26 -7.87
N VAL A 66 19.79 25.56 -7.09
CA VAL A 66 20.12 24.82 -5.86
C VAL A 66 18.98 24.84 -4.83
N ASP A 67 18.21 25.92 -4.78
CA ASP A 67 17.04 26.07 -3.89
C ASP A 67 15.86 25.17 -4.30
N ILE A 68 15.93 24.55 -5.47
CA ILE A 68 14.92 23.57 -5.96
C ILE A 68 15.51 22.15 -5.93
N ARG A 69 16.69 21.93 -6.51
CA ARG A 69 17.28 20.58 -6.62
C ARG A 69 17.80 20.03 -5.30
N GLY A 70 17.96 20.88 -4.29
CA GLY A 70 18.50 20.51 -2.99
C GLY A 70 20.00 20.16 -3.04
N GLU A 71 20.50 19.50 -1.99
CA GLU A 71 21.92 19.17 -1.81
C GLU A 71 22.31 17.79 -2.33
N PHE A 72 21.33 16.90 -2.59
CA PHE A 72 21.59 15.53 -3.01
C PHE A 72 21.89 15.45 -4.52
N LYS A 73 22.71 14.45 -4.87
CA LYS A 73 23.16 14.25 -6.25
C LYS A 73 22.32 13.20 -6.94
N PRO A 74 22.07 13.36 -8.25
CA PRO A 74 21.46 12.32 -9.05
C PRO A 74 22.46 11.21 -9.36
N ILE A 75 22.01 9.97 -9.38
CA ILE A 75 22.77 8.81 -9.86
C ILE A 75 22.08 8.18 -11.07
N LYS A 76 22.88 7.51 -11.91
CA LYS A 76 22.38 6.70 -13.02
C LYS A 76 21.60 5.50 -12.48
N THR A 77 20.59 5.08 -13.22
CA THR A 77 19.80 3.88 -12.92
C THR A 77 20.07 2.78 -13.95
N ALA A 78 19.49 1.61 -13.76
CA ALA A 78 19.54 0.53 -14.76
C ALA A 78 18.81 0.90 -16.07
N THR A 79 17.95 1.94 -16.05
CA THR A 79 17.23 2.43 -17.23
C THR A 79 17.93 3.66 -17.79
N PRO A 80 18.47 3.63 -19.03
CA PRO A 80 19.11 4.77 -19.63
C PRO A 80 18.21 6.02 -19.65
N GLY A 81 18.79 7.18 -19.28
CA GLY A 81 18.07 8.47 -19.24
C GLY A 81 17.25 8.70 -17.98
N ILE A 82 17.10 7.72 -17.12
CA ILE A 82 16.44 7.87 -15.82
C ILE A 82 17.49 8.02 -14.72
N GLN A 83 17.26 9.00 -13.85
CA GLN A 83 18.11 9.27 -12.69
C GLN A 83 17.29 9.25 -11.41
N PHE A 84 17.88 8.74 -10.33
CA PHE A 84 17.34 8.78 -8.98
C PHE A 84 18.30 9.52 -8.04
N CYS A 85 17.85 9.83 -6.84
CA CYS A 85 18.68 10.36 -5.79
C CYS A 85 19.77 9.35 -5.36
N GLU A 86 20.96 9.83 -5.02
CA GLU A 86 22.11 9.01 -4.57
C GLU A 86 21.84 8.17 -3.33
N HIS A 87 20.78 8.49 -2.55
CA HIS A 87 20.41 7.78 -1.33
C HIS A 87 19.38 6.65 -1.53
N ILE A 88 19.03 6.34 -2.80
CA ILE A 88 18.23 5.15 -3.17
C ILE A 88 18.96 4.30 -4.25
N PRO A 89 20.23 3.90 -4.01
CA PRO A 89 21.04 3.21 -5.01
C PRO A 89 20.57 1.77 -5.28
N LEU A 90 19.91 1.11 -4.36
CA LEU A 90 19.38 -0.24 -4.56
C LEU A 90 18.17 -0.21 -5.49
N LEU A 91 17.24 0.71 -5.29
CA LEU A 91 16.10 0.92 -6.18
C LEU A 91 16.53 1.39 -7.58
N ALA A 92 17.63 2.13 -7.69
CA ALA A 92 18.18 2.51 -9.00
C ALA A 92 18.51 1.29 -9.87
N LYS A 93 18.90 0.16 -9.27
CA LYS A 93 19.14 -1.11 -9.97
C LYS A 93 17.86 -1.78 -10.47
N HIS A 94 16.72 -1.48 -9.86
CA HIS A 94 15.41 -2.02 -10.23
C HIS A 94 14.62 -1.11 -11.17
N SER A 95 15.17 0.01 -11.61
CA SER A 95 14.44 1.02 -12.39
C SER A 95 13.78 0.49 -13.66
N ASN A 96 14.34 -0.55 -14.28
CA ASN A 96 13.76 -1.22 -15.44
C ASN A 96 12.48 -2.02 -15.16
N LYS A 97 12.13 -2.21 -13.87
CA LYS A 97 10.91 -2.87 -13.40
C LYS A 97 9.87 -1.87 -12.92
N LEU A 98 10.20 -0.58 -12.92
CA LEU A 98 9.37 0.47 -12.35
C LEU A 98 8.70 1.31 -13.44
N ALA A 99 7.43 1.62 -13.26
CA ALA A 99 6.73 2.65 -14.01
C ALA A 99 6.53 3.86 -13.09
N ILE A 100 7.17 4.99 -13.43
CA ILE A 100 7.14 6.21 -12.61
C ILE A 100 6.25 7.23 -13.26
N VAL A 101 5.13 7.57 -12.61
CA VAL A 101 4.18 8.57 -13.07
C VAL A 101 4.46 9.89 -12.35
N ARG A 102 5.23 10.77 -12.99
CA ARG A 102 5.68 12.06 -12.43
C ARG A 102 4.65 13.18 -12.52
N SER A 103 3.55 12.97 -13.24
CA SER A 103 2.50 13.96 -13.48
C SER A 103 1.30 13.87 -12.53
N VAL A 104 1.32 12.94 -11.57
CA VAL A 104 0.25 12.83 -10.56
C VAL A 104 0.32 14.04 -9.64
N HIS A 105 -0.79 14.76 -9.52
CA HIS A 105 -0.90 15.92 -8.64
C HIS A 105 -2.34 16.11 -8.14
N HIS A 106 -2.51 16.84 -7.07
CA HIS A 106 -3.80 17.32 -6.57
C HIS A 106 -3.63 18.60 -5.74
N ASN A 107 -4.72 19.27 -5.45
CA ASN A 107 -4.71 20.58 -4.77
C ASN A 107 -4.96 20.47 -3.24
N ASN A 108 -4.93 19.29 -2.67
CA ASN A 108 -5.13 19.10 -1.23
C ASN A 108 -3.79 19.10 -0.49
N GLY A 109 -3.53 20.16 0.28
CA GLY A 109 -2.29 20.31 1.06
C GLY A 109 -2.40 19.83 2.51
N ALA A 110 -3.52 19.20 2.91
CA ALA A 110 -3.70 18.62 4.25
C ALA A 110 -3.55 17.10 4.20
N HIS A 111 -2.72 16.52 5.08
CA HIS A 111 -2.44 15.08 5.11
C HIS A 111 -3.71 14.23 5.10
N SER A 112 -4.63 14.48 6.02
CA SER A 112 -5.88 13.70 6.14
C SER A 112 -6.72 13.72 4.87
N GLY A 113 -6.80 14.88 4.19
CA GLY A 113 -7.56 15.01 2.95
C GLY A 113 -6.85 14.38 1.75
N ALA A 114 -5.53 14.49 1.69
CA ALA A 114 -4.72 13.91 0.64
C ALA A 114 -4.68 12.36 0.73
N VAL A 115 -4.50 11.81 1.94
CA VAL A 115 -4.61 10.37 2.19
C VAL A 115 -5.98 9.84 1.76
N TYR A 116 -7.05 10.54 2.15
CA TYR A 116 -8.40 10.16 1.76
C TYR A 116 -8.57 10.13 0.23
N LEU A 117 -8.13 11.19 -0.45
CA LEU A 117 -8.20 11.30 -1.90
C LEU A 117 -7.42 10.17 -2.60
N ASN A 118 -6.19 9.94 -2.18
CA ASN A 118 -5.32 8.91 -2.80
C ASN A 118 -5.85 7.49 -2.58
N MET A 119 -6.41 7.22 -1.41
CA MET A 119 -6.90 5.88 -1.07
C MET A 119 -8.28 5.59 -1.62
N THR A 120 -9.10 6.61 -1.86
CA THR A 120 -10.50 6.44 -2.31
C THR A 120 -10.76 6.92 -3.73
N GLY A 121 -9.89 7.76 -4.30
CA GLY A 121 -10.10 8.44 -5.57
C GLY A 121 -11.11 9.59 -5.51
N HIS A 122 -11.56 9.98 -4.31
CA HIS A 122 -12.58 11.01 -4.12
C HIS A 122 -12.11 12.09 -3.17
N HIS A 123 -12.47 13.34 -3.47
CA HIS A 123 -12.27 14.44 -2.52
C HIS A 123 -13.12 14.24 -1.26
N PRO A 124 -12.59 14.62 -0.08
CA PRO A 124 -13.40 14.59 1.13
C PRO A 124 -14.56 15.57 1.05
N GLU A 125 -15.77 15.08 1.33
CA GLU A 125 -16.97 15.90 1.39
C GLU A 125 -17.38 16.10 2.86
N GLY A 126 -17.32 17.33 3.34
CA GLY A 126 -17.66 17.68 4.72
C GLY A 126 -16.69 17.08 5.76
N GLN A 127 -17.21 16.76 6.95
CA GLN A 127 -16.41 16.12 8.00
C GLN A 127 -16.27 14.62 7.76
N ILE A 128 -15.08 14.20 7.37
CA ILE A 128 -14.73 12.77 7.24
C ILE A 128 -14.24 12.22 8.59
N LYS A 129 -14.73 11.05 8.97
CA LYS A 129 -14.28 10.32 10.16
C LYS A 129 -13.52 9.06 9.74
N ALA A 130 -12.48 8.68 10.46
CA ALA A 130 -11.65 7.51 10.13
C ALA A 130 -12.46 6.23 9.83
N LYS A 131 -13.49 5.97 10.64
CA LYS A 131 -14.39 4.80 10.50
C LYS A 131 -15.79 5.19 10.00
N GLY A 132 -15.90 6.28 9.23
CA GLY A 132 -17.17 6.79 8.73
C GLY A 132 -17.79 5.87 7.69
N ARG A 133 -19.04 5.43 7.90
CA ARG A 133 -19.76 4.56 6.93
C ARG A 133 -20.35 5.34 5.74
N LYS A 134 -20.24 6.66 5.74
CA LYS A 134 -20.54 7.51 4.57
C LYS A 134 -19.33 7.80 3.71
N ASN A 135 -18.14 7.44 4.15
CA ASN A 135 -16.92 7.61 3.37
C ASN A 135 -16.95 6.76 2.09
N TRP A 136 -16.24 7.21 1.08
CA TRP A 136 -15.89 6.35 -0.05
C TRP A 136 -14.96 5.23 0.42
N PRO A 137 -15.11 4.01 -0.13
CA PRO A 137 -14.27 2.88 0.24
C PRO A 137 -12.84 3.08 -0.25
N SER A 138 -11.89 2.59 0.53
CA SER A 138 -10.50 2.51 0.09
C SER A 138 -10.33 1.54 -1.08
N ILE A 139 -9.30 1.75 -1.89
CA ILE A 139 -8.95 0.81 -2.98
C ILE A 139 -8.73 -0.62 -2.46
N THR A 140 -8.17 -0.77 -1.27
CA THR A 140 -7.99 -2.07 -0.63
C THR A 140 -9.33 -2.75 -0.32
N SER A 141 -10.30 -2.00 0.17
CA SER A 141 -11.66 -2.51 0.42
C SER A 141 -12.41 -2.85 -0.88
N VAL A 142 -12.20 -2.06 -1.93
CA VAL A 142 -12.76 -2.34 -3.26
C VAL A 142 -12.19 -3.65 -3.83
N ILE A 143 -10.88 -3.85 -3.74
CA ILE A 143 -10.23 -5.10 -4.16
C ILE A 143 -10.79 -6.28 -3.35
N SER A 144 -10.88 -6.14 -2.02
CA SER A 144 -11.46 -7.14 -1.14
C SER A 144 -12.90 -7.51 -1.53
N HIS A 145 -13.72 -6.52 -1.90
CA HIS A 145 -15.11 -6.73 -2.32
C HIS A 145 -15.22 -7.60 -3.59
N PHE A 146 -14.33 -7.39 -4.55
CA PHE A 146 -14.35 -8.12 -5.83
C PHE A 146 -13.55 -9.43 -5.81
N HIS A 147 -12.81 -9.69 -4.75
CA HIS A 147 -12.06 -10.93 -4.60
C HIS A 147 -12.96 -12.05 -4.08
N ARG A 148 -12.73 -13.28 -4.55
CA ARG A 148 -13.45 -14.44 -4.01
C ARG A 148 -12.92 -14.75 -2.61
N PRO A 149 -13.78 -14.87 -1.59
CA PRO A 149 -13.36 -15.23 -0.26
C PRO A 149 -12.65 -16.60 -0.24
N ILE A 150 -11.56 -16.67 0.50
CA ILE A 150 -10.86 -17.91 0.82
C ILE A 150 -10.96 -18.07 2.34
N ALA A 151 -11.35 -19.24 2.81
CA ALA A 151 -11.50 -19.50 4.24
C ALA A 151 -10.18 -19.24 4.98
N GLY A 152 -10.24 -18.51 6.08
CA GLY A 152 -9.07 -18.13 6.88
C GLY A 152 -8.12 -17.11 6.22
N VAL A 153 -8.47 -16.56 5.06
CA VAL A 153 -7.67 -15.55 4.37
C VAL A 153 -8.45 -14.23 4.31
N PRO A 154 -7.95 -13.15 4.93
CA PRO A 154 -8.61 -11.85 4.86
C PRO A 154 -8.58 -11.27 3.45
N GLY A 155 -9.67 -10.62 3.04
CA GLY A 155 -9.76 -9.97 1.72
C GLY A 155 -8.87 -8.73 1.58
N ALA A 156 -8.46 -8.12 2.68
CA ALA A 156 -7.51 -7.00 2.71
C ALA A 156 -6.83 -6.92 4.08
N VAL A 157 -5.55 -6.57 4.06
CA VAL A 157 -4.74 -6.31 5.26
C VAL A 157 -4.09 -4.95 5.17
N ARG A 158 -3.99 -4.24 6.29
CA ARG A 158 -3.16 -3.04 6.45
C ARG A 158 -2.21 -3.22 7.61
N MET A 159 -1.01 -2.67 7.50
CA MET A 159 0.04 -2.82 8.50
C MET A 159 1.05 -1.67 8.46
N PRO A 160 1.88 -1.54 9.48
CA PRO A 160 1.77 -2.16 10.80
C PRO A 160 0.79 -1.42 11.70
N TYR A 161 0.21 -0.34 11.21
CA TYR A 161 -0.68 0.55 11.94
C TYR A 161 -1.57 1.37 10.98
N SER A 162 -2.60 2.02 11.52
CA SER A 162 -3.36 3.03 10.80
C SER A 162 -2.57 4.32 10.67
N MET A 163 -2.81 5.08 9.61
CA MET A 163 -2.20 6.40 9.46
C MET A 163 -2.86 7.43 10.40
N TYR A 164 -2.02 8.25 11.04
CA TYR A 164 -2.43 9.27 12.00
C TYR A 164 -1.82 10.62 11.66
N ASP A 165 -2.60 11.67 11.83
CA ASP A 165 -2.15 13.05 11.76
C ASP A 165 -2.53 13.76 13.08
N ASN A 166 -1.55 14.34 13.77
CA ASN A 166 -1.73 15.03 15.04
C ASN A 166 -2.56 14.22 16.06
N GLY A 167 -2.28 12.93 16.21
CA GLY A 167 -2.96 12.01 17.13
C GLY A 167 -4.36 11.59 16.70
N ARG A 168 -4.83 12.00 15.52
CA ARG A 168 -6.12 11.59 14.96
C ARG A 168 -5.93 10.59 13.83
N GLN A 169 -6.63 9.47 13.90
CA GLN A 169 -6.63 8.50 12.80
C GLN A 169 -7.22 9.15 11.53
N MET A 170 -6.50 9.03 10.41
CA MET A 170 -6.96 9.53 9.13
C MET A 170 -8.08 8.65 8.55
N ALA A 171 -8.92 9.25 7.74
CA ALA A 171 -9.92 8.54 6.95
C ALA A 171 -9.30 8.05 5.62
N GLY A 172 -10.00 7.15 4.93
CA GLY A 172 -9.59 6.62 3.62
C GLY A 172 -9.00 5.21 3.67
N GLU A 173 -8.81 4.63 4.85
CA GLU A 173 -8.27 3.26 4.99
C GLU A 173 -9.35 2.18 5.17
N GLY A 174 -10.61 2.55 5.23
CA GLY A 174 -11.72 1.63 5.53
C GLY A 174 -12.64 1.41 4.34
N ALA A 175 -13.62 0.53 4.56
CA ALA A 175 -14.58 0.14 3.54
C ALA A 175 -15.72 1.16 3.31
N GLY A 176 -15.82 2.20 4.13
CA GLY A 176 -16.86 3.20 3.96
C GLY A 176 -18.26 2.59 3.83
N TRP A 177 -18.99 3.01 2.81
CA TRP A 177 -20.35 2.54 2.54
C TRP A 177 -20.45 1.09 2.04
N LEU A 178 -19.35 0.44 1.62
CA LEU A 178 -19.33 -1.02 1.34
C LEU A 178 -19.60 -1.85 2.59
N GLY A 179 -19.41 -1.27 3.77
CA GLY A 179 -19.70 -1.92 5.05
C GLY A 179 -18.50 -2.62 5.68
N ALA A 180 -18.62 -2.88 6.98
CA ALA A 180 -17.53 -3.36 7.84
C ALA A 180 -16.90 -4.67 7.37
N LYS A 181 -17.65 -5.53 6.72
CA LYS A 181 -17.20 -6.81 6.16
C LYS A 181 -15.95 -6.67 5.27
N TYR A 182 -15.80 -5.52 4.62
CA TYR A 182 -14.71 -5.25 3.69
C TYR A 182 -13.65 -4.30 4.27
N ASP A 183 -13.73 -3.97 5.56
CA ASP A 183 -12.66 -3.20 6.22
C ASP A 183 -11.36 -4.02 6.22
N PRO A 184 -10.22 -3.45 5.82
CA PRO A 184 -8.94 -4.14 5.91
C PRO A 184 -8.61 -4.49 7.37
N ILE A 185 -8.15 -5.72 7.60
CA ILE A 185 -7.69 -6.13 8.92
C ILE A 185 -6.38 -5.42 9.23
N LEU A 186 -6.29 -4.81 10.41
CA LEU A 186 -5.05 -4.25 10.90
C LEU A 186 -4.18 -5.36 11.48
N MET A 187 -3.01 -5.57 10.89
CA MET A 187 -1.98 -6.46 11.43
C MET A 187 -0.75 -5.65 11.83
N ARG A 188 -0.17 -5.98 12.98
CA ARG A 188 1.09 -5.38 13.42
C ARG A 188 2.24 -6.29 13.05
N THR A 189 3.40 -5.70 12.78
CA THR A 189 4.61 -6.46 12.55
C THR A 189 5.03 -7.13 13.85
N PRO A 190 5.24 -8.46 13.88
CA PRO A 190 5.56 -9.19 15.11
C PRO A 190 6.96 -8.92 15.63
N ALA A 191 7.89 -8.54 14.77
CA ALA A 191 9.29 -8.30 15.10
C ALA A 191 9.76 -6.92 14.60
N GLY A 192 10.82 -6.43 15.19
CA GLY A 192 11.48 -5.18 14.84
C GLY A 192 11.32 -4.14 15.93
N GLU A 193 12.45 -3.68 16.45
CA GLU A 193 12.48 -2.45 17.22
C GLU A 193 11.95 -1.34 16.31
N PRO A 194 10.96 -0.55 16.77
CA PRO A 194 10.50 0.58 16.00
C PRO A 194 11.68 1.52 15.80
N TYR A 195 11.99 1.82 14.56
CA TYR A 195 13.07 2.74 14.22
C TYR A 195 12.69 4.14 14.74
N GLY A 196 12.90 4.36 16.03
CA GLY A 196 12.69 5.62 16.74
C GLY A 196 11.26 5.98 17.13
N GLY A 197 10.27 5.14 16.93
CA GLY A 197 8.90 5.43 17.31
C GLY A 197 8.21 4.26 18.00
N VAL A 198 7.68 4.50 19.16
CA VAL A 198 6.89 3.53 19.91
C VAL A 198 5.51 3.45 19.26
N SER A 199 5.12 2.29 18.77
CA SER A 199 3.71 1.97 18.60
C SER A 199 3.05 2.04 19.98
N ARG A 200 2.38 3.12 20.29
CA ARG A 200 1.73 3.33 21.59
C ARG A 200 0.51 2.43 21.84
N TYR A 201 0.20 1.57 20.90
CA TYR A 201 -0.98 0.71 20.97
C TYR A 201 -0.54 -0.75 20.89
N ASP A 202 -0.17 -1.30 22.04
CA ASP A 202 -0.20 -2.74 22.21
C ASP A 202 -1.67 -3.19 22.18
N ASP A 203 -2.13 -3.64 21.03
CA ASP A 203 -3.39 -4.37 20.96
C ASP A 203 -3.08 -5.88 21.03
N PRO A 204 -3.26 -6.50 22.21
CA PRO A 204 -2.99 -7.94 22.38
C PRO A 204 -3.88 -8.81 21.49
N ALA A 205 -5.02 -8.30 21.02
CA ALA A 205 -5.95 -9.02 20.15
C ALA A 205 -5.38 -9.33 18.76
N LEU A 206 -4.30 -8.64 18.35
CA LEU A 206 -3.63 -8.88 17.07
C LEU A 206 -2.44 -9.84 17.18
N ASN A 207 -2.15 -10.36 18.36
CA ASN A 207 -1.17 -11.41 18.53
C ASN A 207 -1.81 -12.75 18.14
N LEU A 208 -1.55 -13.22 16.93
CA LEU A 208 -2.01 -14.53 16.45
C LEU A 208 -1.29 -15.71 17.16
N LYS A 209 -0.57 -15.44 18.24
CA LYS A 209 -0.01 -16.49 19.09
C LYS A 209 -1.14 -17.12 19.89
N LEU A 210 -1.36 -18.42 19.64
CA LEU A 210 -2.30 -19.21 20.42
C LEU A 210 -1.73 -19.43 21.82
N ASN A 211 -2.40 -18.86 22.82
CA ASN A 211 -2.14 -19.19 24.24
C ASN A 211 -2.95 -20.40 24.74
N LEU A 212 -3.70 -21.05 23.85
CA LEU A 212 -4.53 -22.22 24.11
C LEU A 212 -4.29 -23.28 23.05
N GLU A 213 -4.45 -24.53 23.42
CA GLU A 213 -4.44 -25.63 22.47
C GLU A 213 -5.60 -25.52 21.47
N LYS A 214 -5.35 -25.98 20.23
CA LYS A 214 -6.32 -25.86 19.12
C LYS A 214 -7.66 -26.50 19.45
N GLU A 215 -7.62 -27.63 20.14
CA GLU A 215 -8.80 -28.40 20.56
C GLU A 215 -9.71 -27.55 21.48
N ARG A 216 -9.12 -26.87 22.46
CA ARG A 216 -9.86 -26.00 23.38
C ARG A 216 -10.49 -24.79 22.71
N ILE A 217 -9.87 -24.28 21.64
CA ILE A 217 -10.45 -23.20 20.85
C ILE A 217 -11.63 -23.73 20.03
N SER A 218 -11.46 -24.89 19.38
CA SER A 218 -12.53 -25.56 18.64
C SER A 218 -13.75 -25.83 19.52
N ASP A 219 -13.55 -26.38 20.71
CA ASP A 219 -14.62 -26.66 21.68
C ASP A 219 -15.36 -25.37 22.10
N ARG A 220 -14.63 -24.28 22.32
CA ARG A 220 -15.23 -22.99 22.66
C ARG A 220 -16.04 -22.39 21.51
N LEU A 221 -15.58 -22.55 20.27
CA LEU A 221 -16.31 -22.09 19.10
C LEU A 221 -17.59 -22.90 18.91
N THR A 222 -17.53 -24.22 19.05
CA THR A 222 -18.72 -25.09 19.00
C THR A 222 -19.73 -24.73 20.08
N LEU A 223 -19.28 -24.48 21.32
CA LEU A 223 -20.14 -24.06 22.40
C LEU A 223 -20.78 -22.68 22.11
N LEU A 224 -20.00 -21.75 21.54
CA LEU A 224 -20.50 -20.45 21.16
C LEU A 224 -21.57 -20.54 20.06
N GLU A 225 -21.34 -21.37 19.04
CA GLU A 225 -22.35 -21.64 18.00
C GLU A 225 -23.64 -22.20 18.57
N GLN A 226 -23.55 -23.16 19.50
CA GLN A 226 -24.72 -23.72 20.18
C GLN A 226 -25.47 -22.66 20.99
N LEU A 227 -24.79 -21.79 21.71
CA LEU A 227 -25.38 -20.67 22.44
C LEU A 227 -26.00 -19.66 21.48
N ASP A 228 -25.35 -19.33 20.39
CA ASP A 228 -25.82 -18.38 19.39
C ASP A 228 -27.08 -18.93 18.68
N GLN A 229 -27.13 -20.22 18.33
CA GLN A 229 -28.34 -20.87 17.81
C GLN A 229 -29.50 -20.81 18.79
N SER A 230 -29.23 -21.01 20.08
CA SER A 230 -30.27 -20.93 21.14
C SER A 230 -30.76 -19.50 21.40
N LEU A 231 -29.88 -18.51 21.22
CA LEU A 231 -30.23 -17.08 21.40
C LEU A 231 -30.78 -16.45 20.11
N GLY A 232 -30.31 -16.89 18.93
CA GLY A 232 -30.75 -16.40 17.62
C GLY A 232 -32.23 -16.62 17.36
N GLN A 233 -32.81 -17.66 17.97
CA GLN A 233 -34.29 -17.85 17.98
C GLN A 233 -35.05 -16.77 18.78
N LYS A 234 -34.33 -15.99 19.62
CA LYS A 234 -34.92 -14.94 20.48
C LYS A 234 -34.62 -13.50 20.04
N VAL A 235 -33.56 -13.29 19.24
CA VAL A 235 -33.08 -11.96 18.85
C VAL A 235 -33.20 -11.82 17.34
N GLY A 236 -34.38 -11.68 16.80
CA GLY A 236 -34.67 -11.64 15.37
C GLY A 236 -33.57 -10.96 14.51
N ASP A 237 -33.53 -11.31 13.23
CA ASP A 237 -32.56 -10.94 12.19
C ASP A 237 -31.94 -9.53 12.34
N SER A 238 -30.86 -9.42 13.06
CA SER A 238 -30.10 -8.16 13.08
C SER A 238 -28.83 -8.32 12.24
N THR A 239 -28.70 -7.47 11.22
CA THR A 239 -27.48 -7.32 10.40
C THR A 239 -26.21 -7.10 11.22
N ALA A 240 -26.31 -6.74 12.49
CA ALA A 240 -25.22 -6.61 13.44
C ALA A 240 -24.70 -7.98 13.88
N TYR A 241 -25.58 -8.98 14.01
CA TYR A 241 -25.25 -10.33 14.45
C TYR A 241 -24.48 -11.10 13.36
N GLU A 242 -24.97 -11.05 12.11
CA GLU A 242 -24.29 -11.65 10.96
C GLU A 242 -22.86 -11.10 10.75
N LYS A 243 -22.68 -9.81 11.05
CA LYS A 243 -21.35 -9.17 10.97
C LYS A 243 -20.42 -9.69 12.03
N LEU A 244 -20.89 -9.84 13.26
CA LEU A 244 -20.10 -10.34 14.38
C LEU A 244 -19.68 -11.78 14.14
N ASP A 245 -20.61 -12.61 13.64
CA ASP A 245 -20.37 -14.01 13.31
C ASP A 245 -19.31 -14.16 12.20
N HIS A 246 -19.41 -13.37 11.14
CA HIS A 246 -18.39 -13.36 10.08
C HIS A 246 -16.97 -13.05 10.61
N TYR A 247 -16.83 -12.07 11.50
CA TYR A 247 -15.52 -11.75 12.08
C TYR A 247 -15.03 -12.83 13.04
N ARG A 248 -15.92 -13.43 13.80
CA ARG A 248 -15.60 -14.56 14.69
C ARG A 248 -15.10 -15.76 13.90
N GLN A 249 -15.84 -16.14 12.83
CA GLN A 249 -15.45 -17.24 11.97
C GLN A 249 -14.10 -16.98 11.30
N MET A 250 -13.89 -15.79 10.74
CA MET A 250 -12.61 -15.44 10.13
C MET A 250 -11.46 -15.46 11.14
N ALA A 251 -11.67 -14.96 12.36
CA ALA A 251 -10.68 -15.01 13.42
C ALA A 251 -10.39 -16.45 13.85
N ALA A 252 -11.39 -17.29 13.93
CA ALA A 252 -11.26 -18.70 14.24
C ALA A 252 -10.46 -19.45 13.16
N ASP A 253 -10.81 -19.25 11.90
CA ASP A 253 -10.11 -19.86 10.77
C ASP A 253 -8.63 -19.42 10.72
N MET A 254 -8.37 -18.13 10.97
CA MET A 254 -7.00 -17.60 11.05
C MET A 254 -6.19 -18.24 12.20
N LEU A 255 -6.82 -18.46 13.34
CA LEU A 255 -6.16 -19.03 14.53
C LEU A 255 -5.92 -20.54 14.40
N LEU A 256 -6.87 -21.29 13.81
CA LEU A 256 -6.86 -22.74 13.81
C LEU A 256 -5.95 -23.41 12.75
N GLY A 257 -5.39 -22.64 11.83
CA GLY A 257 -4.45 -23.23 10.87
C GLY A 257 -4.45 -22.65 9.48
N SER A 258 -4.80 -21.36 9.35
CA SER A 258 -4.73 -20.71 8.05
C SER A 258 -3.28 -20.46 7.61
N PRO A 259 -3.00 -20.43 6.30
CA PRO A 259 -1.70 -20.04 5.76
C PRO A 259 -1.26 -18.63 6.22
N VAL A 260 -2.22 -17.78 6.57
CA VAL A 260 -1.99 -16.41 7.08
C VAL A 260 -1.31 -16.43 8.45
N ARG A 261 -1.64 -17.39 9.30
CA ARG A 261 -0.98 -17.52 10.60
C ARG A 261 0.51 -17.84 10.44
N GLU A 262 0.84 -18.79 9.55
CA GLU A 262 2.24 -19.12 9.24
C GLU A 262 2.95 -17.94 8.55
N ALA A 263 2.24 -17.23 7.67
CA ALA A 263 2.78 -16.03 7.03
C ALA A 263 3.10 -14.92 8.05
N TYR A 264 2.32 -14.83 9.13
CA TYR A 264 2.53 -13.83 10.18
C TYR A 264 3.77 -14.13 11.03
N ASP A 265 4.16 -15.38 11.17
CA ASP A 265 5.34 -15.78 11.92
C ASP A 265 6.61 -15.57 11.06
N LEU A 266 7.27 -14.43 11.26
CA LEU A 266 8.47 -14.07 10.49
C LEU A 266 9.70 -14.91 10.90
N GLU A 267 9.67 -15.62 12.02
CA GLU A 267 10.76 -16.51 12.43
C GLU A 267 10.84 -17.76 11.54
N LEU A 268 9.74 -18.12 10.87
CA LEU A 268 9.72 -19.18 9.87
C LEU A 268 10.40 -18.80 8.54
N GLU A 269 10.75 -17.53 8.35
CA GLU A 269 11.45 -17.09 7.14
C GLU A 269 12.96 -17.28 7.28
N ASP A 270 13.64 -17.63 6.17
CA ASP A 270 15.09 -17.74 6.12
C ASP A 270 15.75 -16.43 6.62
N GLN A 271 16.75 -16.57 7.49
CA GLN A 271 17.43 -15.42 8.09
C GLN A 271 18.04 -14.50 7.04
N ARG A 272 18.56 -15.03 5.92
CA ARG A 272 19.13 -14.23 4.83
C ARG A 272 18.08 -13.34 4.16
N ILE A 273 16.86 -13.87 4.03
CA ILE A 273 15.73 -13.07 3.51
C ILE A 273 15.35 -11.99 4.52
N ARG A 274 15.24 -12.34 5.81
CA ARG A 274 14.97 -11.36 6.88
C ARG A 274 16.02 -10.25 6.90
N ASP A 275 17.28 -10.61 6.82
CA ASP A 275 18.41 -9.66 6.77
C ASP A 275 18.35 -8.75 5.54
N MET A 276 17.90 -9.27 4.40
CA MET A 276 17.77 -8.48 3.18
C MET A 276 16.79 -7.32 3.37
N TYR A 277 15.64 -7.57 4.01
CA TYR A 277 14.64 -6.51 4.30
C TYR A 277 15.10 -5.55 5.40
N GLY A 278 15.93 -6.00 6.32
CA GLY A 278 16.40 -5.25 7.47
C GLY A 278 15.51 -5.37 8.70
N ASP A 279 16.16 -5.25 9.85
CA ASP A 279 15.48 -5.37 11.16
C ASP A 279 14.94 -4.00 11.61
N HIS A 280 13.95 -3.52 10.89
CA HIS A 280 13.22 -2.29 11.19
C HIS A 280 11.76 -2.42 10.71
N ILE A 281 10.88 -1.62 11.29
CA ILE A 281 9.43 -1.73 11.05
C ILE A 281 9.04 -1.68 9.56
N GLY A 282 9.69 -0.83 8.77
CA GLY A 282 9.43 -0.75 7.32
C GLY A 282 9.80 -2.04 6.59
N GLY A 283 10.99 -2.59 6.87
CA GLY A 283 11.46 -3.85 6.25
C GLY A 283 10.61 -5.04 6.67
N GLN A 284 10.38 -5.20 7.97
CA GLN A 284 9.57 -6.31 8.51
C GLN A 284 8.12 -6.24 8.03
N SER A 285 7.57 -5.03 7.86
CA SER A 285 6.22 -4.86 7.29
C SER A 285 6.16 -5.28 5.82
N LEU A 286 7.17 -4.96 5.01
CA LEU A 286 7.19 -5.39 3.61
C LEU A 286 7.46 -6.89 3.46
N LEU A 287 8.28 -7.47 4.33
CA LEU A 287 8.44 -8.93 4.41
C LEU A 287 7.13 -9.63 4.76
N LEU A 288 6.42 -9.14 5.78
CA LEU A 288 5.10 -9.65 6.14
C LEU A 288 4.09 -9.48 5.00
N ALA A 289 4.11 -8.34 4.29
CA ALA A 289 3.24 -8.11 3.14
C ALA A 289 3.46 -9.13 2.03
N ARG A 290 4.73 -9.46 1.71
CA ARG A 290 5.06 -10.50 0.74
C ARG A 290 4.54 -11.87 1.19
N ARG A 291 4.77 -12.26 2.45
CA ARG A 291 4.31 -13.55 3.00
C ARG A 291 2.79 -13.66 3.00
N LEU A 292 2.07 -12.59 3.32
CA LEU A 292 0.61 -12.55 3.27
C LEU A 292 0.06 -12.70 1.84
N VAL A 293 0.70 -12.05 0.86
CA VAL A 293 0.33 -12.23 -0.55
C VAL A 293 0.60 -13.67 -1.01
N GLU A 294 1.73 -14.26 -0.60
CA GLU A 294 2.06 -15.66 -0.85
C GLU A 294 1.02 -16.61 -0.21
N ALA A 295 0.49 -16.25 0.96
CA ALA A 295 -0.59 -16.96 1.65
C ALA A 295 -1.99 -16.74 1.04
N GLY A 296 -2.11 -15.94 -0.02
CA GLY A 296 -3.35 -15.72 -0.77
C GLY A 296 -4.12 -14.45 -0.41
N VAL A 297 -3.58 -13.55 0.42
CA VAL A 297 -4.20 -12.24 0.68
C VAL A 297 -4.15 -11.40 -0.60
N PRO A 298 -5.29 -10.96 -1.16
CA PRO A 298 -5.31 -10.30 -2.46
C PRO A 298 -4.77 -8.88 -2.43
N VAL A 299 -4.84 -8.19 -1.29
CA VAL A 299 -4.29 -6.84 -1.16
C VAL A 299 -3.76 -6.57 0.24
N VAL A 300 -2.55 -6.04 0.29
CA VAL A 300 -1.89 -5.62 1.52
C VAL A 300 -1.45 -4.18 1.39
N GLN A 301 -1.86 -3.32 2.32
CA GLN A 301 -1.36 -1.96 2.48
C GLN A 301 -0.30 -1.93 3.57
N ALA A 302 0.91 -1.54 3.22
CA ALA A 302 2.00 -1.39 4.15
C ALA A 302 2.42 0.09 4.26
N VAL A 303 2.38 0.64 5.45
CA VAL A 303 2.96 1.97 5.72
C VAL A 303 4.46 1.81 5.91
N CYS A 304 5.25 2.43 5.02
CA CYS A 304 6.71 2.37 5.04
C CYS A 304 7.28 3.71 5.49
N SER A 305 7.52 3.83 6.78
CA SER A 305 8.25 4.94 7.38
C SER A 305 9.29 4.41 8.37
N ALA A 306 10.25 5.25 8.74
CA ALA A 306 11.33 4.82 9.63
C ALA A 306 10.92 4.71 11.11
N GLY A 307 9.70 5.07 11.49
CA GLY A 307 9.29 4.90 12.89
C GLY A 307 8.08 5.67 13.35
N ASP A 308 8.18 6.97 13.56
CA ASP A 308 7.09 7.70 14.18
C ASP A 308 5.97 8.08 13.23
N LEU A 309 4.75 7.80 13.66
CA LEU A 309 3.52 8.04 12.89
C LEU A 309 2.63 9.11 13.49
N ALA A 310 3.01 9.62 14.64
CA ALA A 310 2.17 10.61 15.32
C ALA A 310 2.16 11.98 14.62
N GLY A 311 2.95 12.16 13.55
CA GLY A 311 3.09 13.44 12.87
C GLY A 311 4.06 14.41 13.56
N GLY A 312 4.51 15.41 12.82
CA GLY A 312 5.07 16.63 13.39
C GLY A 312 6.47 16.62 13.98
N GLY A 313 7.26 15.59 13.84
CA GLY A 313 8.65 15.68 14.36
C GLY A 313 9.41 14.37 14.46
N GLY A 314 8.74 13.29 14.21
CA GLY A 314 9.35 11.97 14.26
C GLY A 314 10.01 11.52 12.96
N ASP A 315 10.19 10.23 12.83
CA ASP A 315 10.82 9.60 11.67
C ASP A 315 9.81 9.17 10.61
N ASN A 316 8.95 10.09 10.26
CA ASN A 316 8.05 9.98 9.10
C ASN A 316 8.51 10.91 7.96
N TRP A 317 7.80 10.85 6.84
CA TRP A 317 8.13 11.65 5.66
C TRP A 317 7.71 13.11 5.79
N ASP A 318 6.94 13.48 6.82
CA ASP A 318 6.54 14.86 7.11
C ASP A 318 7.69 15.62 7.82
N THR A 319 8.71 15.91 7.06
CA THR A 319 9.94 16.52 7.54
C THR A 319 9.86 18.03 7.64
N HIS A 320 9.23 18.56 8.69
CA HIS A 320 9.15 20.00 8.94
C HIS A 320 10.48 20.66 9.30
N ARG A 321 11.45 19.86 9.79
CA ARG A 321 12.80 20.32 10.18
C ARG A 321 13.83 19.25 9.89
N ASN A 322 15.07 19.68 9.64
CA ASN A 322 16.19 18.77 9.37
C ASN A 322 15.89 17.79 8.21
N HIS A 323 15.30 18.30 7.14
CA HIS A 323 14.85 17.50 6.00
C HIS A 323 15.98 16.61 5.45
N PHE A 324 17.06 17.19 4.96
CA PHE A 324 18.16 16.44 4.34
C PHE A 324 18.83 15.44 5.30
N PRO A 325 19.20 15.80 6.53
CA PRO A 325 19.73 14.83 7.49
C PRO A 325 18.78 13.65 7.77
N LYS A 326 17.47 13.88 7.92
CA LYS A 326 16.49 12.81 8.11
C LYS A 326 16.36 11.93 6.86
N MET A 327 16.25 12.54 5.69
CA MET A 327 16.17 11.81 4.42
C MET A 327 17.40 10.92 4.22
N LYS A 328 18.62 11.51 4.33
CA LYS A 328 19.89 10.82 4.09
C LYS A 328 20.17 9.70 5.08
N ASN A 329 19.98 9.95 6.39
CA ASN A 329 20.50 9.07 7.42
C ASN A 329 19.48 8.02 7.90
N ARG A 330 18.18 8.23 7.62
CA ARG A 330 17.11 7.39 8.20
C ARG A 330 16.06 6.95 7.17
N LEU A 331 15.38 7.91 6.53
CA LEU A 331 14.18 7.60 5.74
C LEU A 331 14.50 6.87 4.44
N LEU A 332 15.40 7.44 3.63
CA LEU A 332 15.76 6.87 2.33
C LEU A 332 16.50 5.54 2.45
N PRO A 333 17.50 5.35 3.34
CA PRO A 333 18.15 4.05 3.49
C PRO A 333 17.21 2.91 3.89
N VAL A 334 16.29 3.17 4.81
CA VAL A 334 15.26 2.19 5.21
C VAL A 334 14.33 1.86 4.05
N PHE A 335 13.85 2.87 3.35
CA PHE A 335 12.96 2.72 2.20
C PHE A 335 13.66 1.98 1.04
N ASP A 336 14.85 2.41 0.67
CA ASP A 336 15.63 1.83 -0.42
C ASP A 336 15.89 0.33 -0.19
N ARG A 337 16.32 -0.01 1.02
CA ARG A 337 16.57 -1.40 1.42
C ARG A 337 15.30 -2.23 1.40
N ALA A 338 14.26 -1.78 2.08
CA ALA A 338 13.02 -2.54 2.25
C ALA A 338 12.29 -2.79 0.92
N VAL A 339 12.17 -1.75 0.08
CA VAL A 339 11.46 -1.87 -1.21
C VAL A 339 12.30 -2.65 -2.24
N SER A 340 13.61 -2.47 -2.26
CA SER A 340 14.49 -3.28 -3.12
C SER A 340 14.48 -4.75 -2.72
N ALA A 341 14.46 -5.05 -1.42
CA ALA A 341 14.31 -6.41 -0.91
C ALA A 341 12.99 -7.03 -1.36
N LEU A 342 11.87 -6.29 -1.24
CA LEU A 342 10.57 -6.76 -1.71
C LEU A 342 10.59 -7.12 -3.21
N LEU A 343 11.12 -6.23 -4.05
CA LEU A 343 11.18 -6.49 -5.49
C LEU A 343 12.05 -7.70 -5.82
N THR A 344 13.19 -7.83 -5.14
CA THR A 344 14.11 -8.96 -5.31
C THR A 344 13.47 -10.27 -4.87
N ASP A 345 12.83 -10.30 -3.70
CA ASP A 345 12.20 -11.49 -3.13
C ASP A 345 11.00 -11.95 -3.99
N LEU A 346 10.15 -11.02 -4.42
CA LEU A 346 9.06 -11.32 -5.37
C LEU A 346 9.58 -11.90 -6.69
N GLU A 347 10.69 -11.38 -7.21
CA GLU A 347 11.31 -11.91 -8.43
C GLU A 347 11.90 -13.30 -8.23
N MET A 348 12.66 -13.52 -7.14
CA MET A 348 13.26 -14.82 -6.81
C MET A 348 12.21 -15.92 -6.65
N ARG A 349 11.01 -15.56 -6.18
CA ARG A 349 9.87 -16.47 -6.01
C ARG A 349 8.98 -16.60 -7.25
N GLY A 350 9.27 -15.86 -8.32
CA GLY A 350 8.42 -15.82 -9.51
C GLY A 350 7.07 -15.14 -9.29
N MET A 351 6.92 -14.38 -8.23
CA MET A 351 5.68 -13.70 -7.85
C MET A 351 5.55 -12.30 -8.44
N LEU A 352 6.65 -11.70 -8.94
CA LEU A 352 6.66 -10.29 -9.39
C LEU A 352 5.72 -10.06 -10.58
N ASP A 353 5.59 -11.02 -11.49
CA ASP A 353 4.68 -10.92 -12.65
C ASP A 353 3.20 -11.00 -12.29
N GLU A 354 2.87 -11.48 -11.09
CA GLU A 354 1.51 -11.68 -10.60
C GLU A 354 1.15 -10.77 -9.41
N THR A 355 2.11 -9.97 -8.92
CA THR A 355 1.92 -9.05 -7.81
C THR A 355 2.15 -7.61 -8.26
N LEU A 356 1.10 -6.80 -8.24
CA LEU A 356 1.23 -5.36 -8.48
C LEU A 356 1.76 -4.68 -7.21
N VAL A 357 2.93 -4.07 -7.29
CA VAL A 357 3.46 -3.22 -6.21
C VAL A 357 3.18 -1.76 -6.56
N VAL A 358 2.41 -1.08 -5.73
CA VAL A 358 2.04 0.33 -5.90
C VAL A 358 2.69 1.14 -4.79
N PHE A 359 3.45 2.17 -5.15
CA PHE A 359 4.01 3.13 -4.23
C PHE A 359 3.25 4.44 -4.29
N LEU A 360 2.83 4.94 -3.13
CA LEU A 360 2.06 6.18 -2.98
C LEU A 360 2.59 7.01 -1.81
N THR A 361 2.49 8.33 -1.95
CA THR A 361 2.58 9.31 -0.86
C THR A 361 1.36 10.22 -0.91
N ASP A 362 1.06 10.94 0.17
CA ASP A 362 -0.12 11.82 0.22
C ASP A 362 -0.01 13.02 -0.73
N PHE A 363 1.13 13.69 -0.74
CA PHE A 363 1.44 14.78 -1.69
C PHE A 363 2.96 14.90 -1.90
N GLY A 364 3.37 15.76 -2.84
CA GLY A 364 4.77 16.13 -3.04
C GLY A 364 5.21 17.24 -2.08
N ARG A 365 6.38 17.80 -2.35
CA ARG A 365 6.92 18.96 -1.60
C ARG A 365 6.88 20.21 -2.46
N THR A 366 6.93 21.36 -1.80
CA THR A 366 7.08 22.64 -2.49
C THR A 366 8.37 22.68 -3.31
N PRO A 367 8.39 23.35 -4.46
CA PRO A 367 9.59 23.38 -5.31
C PRO A 367 10.84 23.94 -4.62
N LYS A 368 10.65 24.96 -3.78
CA LYS A 368 11.75 25.57 -3.04
C LYS A 368 11.90 24.98 -1.66
N VAL A 369 13.12 24.64 -1.32
CA VAL A 369 13.51 24.24 0.03
C VAL A 369 13.45 25.49 0.93
N ASN A 370 12.72 25.41 2.05
CA ASN A 370 12.54 26.51 3.00
C ASN A 370 12.89 26.07 4.45
#